data_47a1dc5198e384aed4864986911a77b3
#
_entry.id   47a1dc5198e384aed4864986911a77b3
#
_cell.length_a   1.000
_cell.length_b   1.000
_cell.length_c   1.000
_cell.angle_alpha   90.00
_cell.angle_beta   90.00
_cell.angle_gamma   90.00
#
_symmetry.space_group_name_H-M   'P 1'
#
loop_
_entity.id
_entity.type
_entity.pdbx_description
1 polymer ?
#
loop_
_entity_poly.entity_id
_entity_poly.type
_entity_poly.pdbx_seq_one_letter_code
_entity_poly.pdbx_strand_id
1 'polypeptide(L)'
;MHFAGKRKAVATNKSIEYTNVILQGLGGNHFQYVVGGDRGFGLKPEPGMLLHVMEQLNVAKERTVLVGDSTNDINGGHNAGIRVCAVGYGMGNRAKMEACRPDWFIERPEELMELFA
;
A
#
# COMPACT_ATOMS: atom_id res chain seq x y z
N MET A 1 11.62 -2.30 9.97
CA MET A 1 10.55 -1.51 10.63
C MET A 1 9.41 -2.44 10.99
N HIS A 2 8.99 -2.44 12.23
CA HIS A 2 7.99 -3.36 12.74
C HIS A 2 6.85 -2.60 13.43
N PHE A 3 5.61 -2.92 13.05
CA PHE A 3 4.41 -2.30 13.63
C PHE A 3 3.68 -3.35 14.47
N ALA A 4 3.96 -3.37 15.77
CA ALA A 4 3.38 -4.34 16.68
C ALA A 4 1.84 -4.22 16.73
N GLY A 5 1.16 -5.35 16.69
CA GLY A 5 -0.30 -5.39 16.73
C GLY A 5 -1.00 -4.96 15.46
N LYS A 6 -0.28 -4.60 14.41
CA LYS A 6 -0.88 -4.20 13.13
C LYS A 6 -0.73 -5.30 12.09
N ARG A 7 -1.76 -5.47 11.28
CA ARG A 7 -1.72 -6.40 10.16
C ARG A 7 -1.10 -5.69 8.96
N LYS A 8 -0.26 -6.42 8.23
CA LYS A 8 0.47 -5.88 7.08
C LYS A 8 0.24 -6.74 5.86
N ALA A 9 0.03 -6.10 4.71
CA ALA A 9 -0.16 -6.78 3.45
C ALA A 9 0.52 -6.01 2.33
N VAL A 10 0.74 -6.70 1.21
CA VAL A 10 1.25 -6.09 -0.02
C VAL A 10 0.18 -6.23 -1.09
N ALA A 11 -0.15 -5.12 -1.76
CA ALA A 11 -1.05 -5.09 -2.91
C ALA A 11 -0.32 -4.33 -4.03
N THR A 12 0.05 -5.04 -5.08
CA THR A 12 0.88 -4.48 -6.15
C THR A 12 0.30 -4.82 -7.52
N ASN A 13 0.48 -3.90 -8.48
CA ASN A 13 0.11 -4.16 -9.88
C ASN A 13 1.05 -5.17 -10.56
N LYS A 14 2.20 -5.47 -9.96
CA LYS A 14 3.14 -6.48 -10.46
C LYS A 14 2.59 -7.89 -10.25
N SER A 15 3.10 -8.86 -11.00
CA SER A 15 2.70 -10.26 -10.82
C SER A 15 3.12 -10.78 -9.45
N ILE A 16 2.39 -11.77 -8.93
CA ILE A 16 2.69 -12.37 -7.63
C ILE A 16 4.09 -12.98 -7.58
N GLU A 17 4.53 -13.63 -8.67
CA GLU A 17 5.86 -14.23 -8.73
C GLU A 17 6.96 -13.17 -8.60
N TYR A 18 6.84 -12.09 -9.35
CA TYR A 18 7.81 -10.99 -9.29
C TYR A 18 7.82 -10.33 -7.91
N THR A 19 6.64 -10.14 -7.33
CA THR A 19 6.49 -9.57 -6.00
C THR A 19 7.17 -10.44 -4.94
N ASN A 20 6.98 -11.76 -5.00
CA ASN A 20 7.60 -12.67 -4.04
C ASN A 20 9.13 -12.63 -4.11
N VAL A 21 9.70 -12.52 -5.31
CA VAL A 21 11.15 -12.38 -5.47
C VAL A 21 11.65 -11.11 -4.78
N ILE A 22 10.96 -9.99 -4.99
CA ILE A 22 11.32 -8.72 -4.34
C ILE A 22 11.23 -8.84 -2.82
N LEU A 23 10.13 -9.38 -2.30
CA LEU A 23 9.90 -9.51 -0.87
C LEU A 23 10.95 -10.41 -0.20
N GLN A 24 11.32 -11.52 -0.84
CA GLN A 24 12.37 -12.40 -0.32
C GLN A 24 13.70 -11.67 -0.21
N GLY A 25 14.05 -10.86 -1.23
CA GLY A 25 15.26 -10.06 -1.22
C GLY A 25 15.28 -8.99 -0.13
N LEU A 26 14.12 -8.55 0.32
CA LEU A 26 13.96 -7.53 1.36
C LEU A 26 13.62 -8.11 2.74
N GLY A 27 13.64 -9.43 2.90
CA GLY A 27 13.26 -10.08 4.15
C GLY A 27 11.76 -9.98 4.46
N GLY A 28 10.92 -10.06 3.42
CA GLY A 28 9.51 -9.74 3.47
C GLY A 28 8.58 -10.81 4.05
N ASN A 29 8.97 -11.47 5.14
CA ASN A 29 8.17 -12.52 5.77
C ASN A 29 7.27 -12.00 6.90
N HIS A 30 7.04 -10.68 6.98
CA HIS A 30 6.21 -10.06 8.00
C HIS A 30 4.81 -9.68 7.50
N PHE A 31 4.48 -10.04 6.27
CA PHE A 31 3.19 -9.70 5.68
C PHE A 31 2.22 -10.86 5.79
N GLN A 32 1.02 -10.59 6.29
CA GLN A 32 -0.02 -11.61 6.45
C GLN A 32 -0.67 -11.98 5.11
N TYR A 33 -0.63 -11.09 4.13
CA TYR A 33 -1.24 -11.35 2.83
C TYR A 33 -0.50 -10.59 1.74
N VAL A 34 -0.37 -11.21 0.56
CA VAL A 34 0.24 -10.57 -0.61
C VAL A 34 -0.64 -10.86 -1.82
N VAL A 35 -1.02 -9.83 -2.56
CA VAL A 35 -1.77 -9.97 -3.80
C VAL A 35 -1.07 -9.20 -4.93
N GLY A 36 -0.94 -9.85 -6.07
CA GLY A 36 -0.36 -9.26 -7.27
C GLY A 36 -1.42 -8.92 -8.31
N GLY A 37 -1.02 -8.17 -9.33
CA GLY A 37 -1.91 -7.72 -10.39
C GLY A 37 -2.47 -8.83 -11.28
N ASP A 38 -1.90 -10.02 -11.20
CA ASP A 38 -2.31 -11.19 -11.99
C ASP A 38 -3.42 -12.02 -11.32
N ARG A 39 -3.96 -11.58 -10.18
CA ARG A 39 -4.97 -12.32 -9.44
C ARG A 39 -6.41 -12.02 -9.89
N GLY A 40 -6.62 -11.10 -10.83
CA GLY A 40 -7.94 -10.83 -11.40
C GLY A 40 -8.84 -9.88 -10.60
N PHE A 41 -8.29 -9.17 -9.61
CA PHE A 41 -9.05 -8.20 -8.82
C PHE A 41 -8.99 -6.78 -9.38
N GLY A 42 -8.44 -6.62 -10.58
CA GLY A 42 -8.17 -5.32 -11.17
C GLY A 42 -6.82 -4.78 -10.75
N LEU A 43 -6.41 -3.68 -11.37
CA LEU A 43 -5.16 -3.01 -11.07
C LEU A 43 -5.45 -1.64 -10.47
N LYS A 44 -4.61 -1.18 -9.53
CA LYS A 44 -4.72 0.20 -9.05
C LYS A 44 -4.59 1.16 -10.23
N PRO A 45 -5.36 2.22 -10.34
CA PRO A 45 -6.19 2.84 -9.32
C PRO A 45 -7.58 2.23 -9.10
N GLU A 46 -7.92 1.12 -9.73
CA GLU A 46 -9.15 0.42 -9.40
C GLU A 46 -9.09 -0.11 -7.96
N PRO A 47 -10.20 -0.07 -7.20
CA PRO A 47 -10.16 -0.42 -5.78
C PRO A 47 -10.22 -1.92 -5.47
N GLY A 48 -10.49 -2.77 -6.46
CA GLY A 48 -10.78 -4.19 -6.24
C GLY A 48 -9.73 -4.94 -5.45
N MET A 49 -8.45 -4.73 -5.79
CA MET A 49 -7.34 -5.39 -5.12
C MET A 49 -7.27 -5.01 -3.64
N LEU A 50 -7.44 -3.73 -3.33
CA LEU A 50 -7.38 -3.24 -1.96
C LEU A 50 -8.59 -3.70 -1.15
N LEU A 51 -9.77 -3.70 -1.75
CA LEU A 51 -10.98 -4.23 -1.11
C LEU A 51 -10.82 -5.71 -0.77
N HIS A 52 -10.23 -6.47 -1.69
CA HIS A 52 -9.94 -7.89 -1.47
C HIS A 52 -8.99 -8.10 -0.29
N VAL A 53 -7.92 -7.31 -0.21
CA VAL A 53 -6.96 -7.41 0.90
C VAL A 53 -7.65 -7.12 2.25
N MET A 54 -8.47 -6.07 2.30
CA MET A 54 -9.18 -5.74 3.52
C MET A 54 -10.13 -6.86 3.96
N GLU A 55 -10.80 -7.50 3.00
CA GLU A 55 -11.66 -8.64 3.27
C GLU A 55 -10.87 -9.81 3.83
N GLN A 56 -9.73 -10.15 3.22
CA GLN A 56 -8.89 -11.25 3.67
C GLN A 56 -8.33 -11.03 5.07
N LEU A 57 -7.99 -9.79 5.40
CA LEU A 57 -7.46 -9.44 6.71
C LEU A 57 -8.54 -9.12 7.73
N ASN A 58 -9.80 -9.06 7.29
CA ASN A 58 -10.96 -8.72 8.13
C ASN A 58 -10.74 -7.40 8.88
N VAL A 59 -10.39 -6.36 8.12
CA VAL A 59 -10.13 -5.03 8.68
C VAL A 59 -11.10 -4.01 8.08
N ALA A 60 -11.48 -3.02 8.90
CA ALA A 60 -12.37 -1.95 8.49
C ALA A 60 -11.60 -0.87 7.73
N LYS A 61 -12.30 -0.16 6.80
CA LYS A 61 -11.71 0.93 6.03
C LYS A 61 -11.13 2.02 6.92
N GLU A 62 -11.84 2.35 8.00
CA GLU A 62 -11.44 3.42 8.93
C GLU A 62 -10.15 3.11 9.68
N ARG A 63 -9.74 1.84 9.69
CA ARG A 63 -8.55 1.38 10.40
C ARG A 63 -7.45 0.93 9.45
N THR A 64 -7.57 1.26 8.17
CA THR A 64 -6.66 0.83 7.12
C THR A 64 -5.99 2.03 6.48
N VAL A 65 -4.69 1.92 6.26
CA VAL A 65 -3.90 2.94 5.56
C VAL A 65 -3.09 2.24 4.47
N LEU A 66 -3.15 2.79 3.26
CA LEU A 66 -2.28 2.37 2.17
C LEU A 66 -1.04 3.25 2.17
N VAL A 67 0.12 2.62 2.12
CA VAL A 67 1.40 3.33 1.95
C VAL A 67 1.89 3.08 0.53
N GLY A 68 2.10 4.14 -0.23
CA GLY A 68 2.47 3.99 -1.63
C GLY A 68 3.26 5.17 -2.18
N ASP A 69 3.91 4.94 -3.33
CA ASP A 69 4.82 5.91 -3.94
C ASP A 69 4.38 6.34 -5.34
N SER A 70 3.12 6.14 -5.69
CA SER A 70 2.63 6.48 -7.02
C SER A 70 1.22 7.06 -6.98
N THR A 71 0.84 7.73 -8.08
CA THR A 71 -0.53 8.24 -8.24
C THR A 71 -1.54 7.11 -8.26
N ASN A 72 -1.18 5.95 -8.81
CA ASN A 72 -2.05 4.78 -8.81
C ASN A 72 -2.36 4.31 -7.38
N ASP A 73 -1.37 4.36 -6.49
CA ASP A 73 -1.57 4.01 -5.08
C ASP A 73 -2.53 4.99 -4.41
N ILE A 74 -2.30 6.29 -4.62
CA ILE A 74 -3.12 7.32 -3.96
C ILE A 74 -4.56 7.22 -4.42
N ASN A 75 -4.77 7.19 -5.73
CA ASN A 75 -6.11 7.10 -6.29
C ASN A 75 -6.79 5.77 -5.97
N GLY A 76 -6.02 4.68 -6.00
CA GLY A 76 -6.53 3.35 -5.65
C GLY A 76 -7.01 3.29 -4.22
N GLY A 77 -6.22 3.84 -3.29
CA GLY A 77 -6.61 3.90 -1.88
C GLY A 77 -7.86 4.72 -1.67
N HIS A 78 -7.92 5.92 -2.25
CA HIS A 78 -9.10 6.78 -2.15
C HIS A 78 -10.34 6.13 -2.79
N ASN A 79 -10.16 5.46 -3.93
CA ASN A 79 -11.27 4.74 -4.56
C ASN A 79 -11.78 3.57 -3.71
N ALA A 80 -10.90 2.97 -2.93
CA ALA A 80 -11.28 1.91 -1.98
C ALA A 80 -11.86 2.46 -0.68
N GLY A 81 -11.85 3.77 -0.49
CA GLY A 81 -12.39 4.41 0.71
C GLY A 81 -11.46 4.40 1.90
N ILE A 82 -10.14 4.27 1.68
CA ILE A 82 -9.15 4.26 2.75
C ILE A 82 -8.22 5.46 2.63
N ARG A 83 -7.55 5.77 3.74
CA ARG A 83 -6.56 6.86 3.75
C ARG A 83 -5.25 6.38 3.16
N VAL A 84 -4.49 7.30 2.60
CA VAL A 84 -3.24 7.01 1.92
C VAL A 84 -2.12 7.86 2.48
N CYS A 85 -1.00 7.19 2.81
CA CYS A 85 0.26 7.84 3.14
C CYS A 85 1.19 7.71 1.93
N ALA A 86 1.42 8.81 1.25
CA ALA A 86 2.33 8.84 0.12
C ALA A 86 3.77 8.98 0.60
N VAL A 87 4.70 8.31 -0.09
CA VAL A 87 6.12 8.37 0.26
C VAL A 87 6.90 9.05 -0.86
N GLY A 88 7.65 10.09 -0.50
CA GLY A 88 8.41 10.88 -1.46
C GLY A 88 9.76 10.29 -1.84
N TYR A 89 10.20 9.27 -1.13
CA TYR A 89 11.48 8.60 -1.42
C TYR A 89 11.37 7.47 -2.44
N GLY A 90 10.17 7.21 -2.97
CA GLY A 90 9.95 6.21 -4.00
C GLY A 90 10.18 6.74 -5.41
N MET A 91 9.70 6.00 -6.39
CA MET A 91 9.92 6.31 -7.81
C MET A 91 8.84 7.18 -8.44
N GLY A 92 7.81 7.55 -7.69
CA GLY A 92 6.71 8.33 -8.22
C GLY A 92 7.06 9.81 -8.44
N ASN A 93 6.27 10.49 -9.28
CA ASN A 93 6.42 11.92 -9.52
C ASN A 93 5.77 12.70 -8.37
N ARG A 94 6.56 13.42 -7.61
CA ARG A 94 6.12 14.14 -6.41
C ARG A 94 4.97 15.13 -6.71
N ALA A 95 5.11 15.94 -7.74
CA ALA A 95 4.10 16.95 -8.06
C ALA A 95 2.76 16.31 -8.41
N LYS A 96 2.78 15.23 -9.19
CA LYS A 96 1.57 14.50 -9.54
C LYS A 96 0.95 13.80 -8.32
N MET A 97 1.79 13.29 -7.44
CA MET A 97 1.33 12.65 -6.22
C MET A 97 0.66 13.64 -5.28
N GLU A 98 1.24 14.81 -5.11
CA GLU A 98 0.65 15.86 -4.29
C GLU A 98 -0.70 16.33 -4.85
N ALA A 99 -0.84 16.37 -6.19
CA ALA A 99 -2.09 16.73 -6.85
C ALA A 99 -3.22 15.72 -6.57
N CYS A 100 -2.88 14.47 -6.25
CA CYS A 100 -3.85 13.45 -5.87
C CYS A 100 -4.34 13.57 -4.42
N ARG A 101 -3.80 14.50 -3.65
CA ARG A 101 -4.20 14.82 -2.28
C ARG A 101 -4.14 13.62 -1.33
N PRO A 102 -2.94 13.02 -1.13
CA PRO A 102 -2.81 11.97 -0.13
C PRO A 102 -3.11 12.52 1.26
N ASP A 103 -3.54 11.65 2.17
CA ASP A 103 -3.84 12.06 3.56
C ASP A 103 -2.58 12.43 4.32
N TRP A 104 -1.47 11.79 4.00
CA TRP A 104 -0.14 12.13 4.52
C TRP A 104 0.87 12.05 3.38
N PHE A 105 1.94 12.84 3.49
CA PHE A 105 3.07 12.78 2.58
C PHE A 105 4.36 12.77 3.41
N ILE A 106 5.11 11.69 3.36
CA ILE A 106 6.34 11.54 4.16
C ILE A 106 7.56 11.50 3.26
N GLU A 107 8.69 11.96 3.80
CA GLU A 107 9.97 12.01 3.09
C GLU A 107 10.90 10.88 3.50
N ARG A 108 10.71 10.30 4.69
CA ARG A 108 11.58 9.27 5.24
C ARG A 108 10.77 8.13 5.86
N PRO A 109 11.27 6.87 5.76
CA PRO A 109 10.55 5.73 6.32
C PRO A 109 10.28 5.84 7.82
N GLU A 110 11.16 6.50 8.57
CA GLU A 110 11.03 6.67 10.03
C GLU A 110 9.74 7.38 10.41
N GLU A 111 9.23 8.23 9.52
CA GLU A 111 7.98 8.97 9.76
C GLU A 111 6.77 8.04 9.84
N LEU A 112 6.84 6.84 9.24
CA LEU A 112 5.77 5.84 9.38
C LEU A 112 5.60 5.41 10.83
N MET A 113 6.70 5.22 11.55
CA MET A 113 6.64 4.83 12.95
C MET A 113 6.06 5.95 13.81
N GLU A 114 6.39 7.19 13.48
CA GLU A 114 5.85 8.36 14.19
C GLU A 114 4.34 8.48 14.03
N LEU A 115 3.83 8.16 12.82
CA LEU A 115 2.41 8.31 12.51
C LEU A 115 1.56 7.12 12.94
N PHE A 116 2.07 5.91 12.83
CA PHE A 116 1.24 4.70 12.89
C PHE A 116 1.69 3.63 13.90
N ALA A 117 2.79 3.84 14.58
CA ALA A 117 3.29 2.83 15.53
C ALA A 117 2.39 2.64 16.75
#